data_048a18ef5cc558e36bf0a25cf805614d
#
_entry.id   048a18ef5cc558e36bf0a25cf805614d
#
_cell.length_a   1.000
_cell.length_b   1.000
_cell.length_c   1.000
_cell.angle_alpha   90.00
_cell.angle_beta   90.00
_cell.angle_gamma   90.00
#
_symmetry.space_group_name_H-M   'P 1'
#
loop_
_entity.id
_entity.type
_entity.pdbx_description
1 polymer ?
#
loop_
_entity_poly.entity_id
_entity_poly.type
_entity_poly.pdbx_seq_one_letter_code
_entity_poly.pdbx_strand_id
1 'polypeptide(L)'
;RGFVENSYLRGLTAHEFFFHAMAGREGLIDTAVKTAETGYIQRRLVKALEDVTICYDGTVRNSTNNVIEFAYGEDGIDGAMVERQKLITHGLNDKEFRRRFKVDLSHGGFKKGTLRAGLGDWSPELEQLLEEEFEQLAKDRKTLRTEIFPTDRVDTYLPLNIARLVLNAQQIFHIDPRRSSDLSPFEIVDGLKRVLANLLVVRGDDRISRTMQENATLLFKIHLRSFLCTKQVIEVHHLTREAWEWILGEIEGQFARSVAQPGEMCGTLAAQSIGEPATQMTLNTFHYAGVSSKNVTLGVPRLKEIINCAENIKTPSVTVYLHPKYSASSESAKIIQTALAYTTLQTVTSAVEVFYDPDPSSTVIPEDRDFVDAFFAIPDEEVEASLERQSPWLLRLVLDRAQMLDKNLTMAEVASKIGAMFGKDIFVTHSEDNAEELVLRIRIVDNDPDKEVQGEEDVFLKSLAQQMLTDIALKGVPGISKVFIVKQDKSTRRFDPETGEWDTLKEYVLETDGTNLKDVLAVDGVDVSRTLSNNCVEVFRVFGIEAARGSLLKEIRNVIEFDGSYVNYRHLALLVDIMTSQGTLMAI
;
A
#
# COMPACT_ATOMS: atom_id res chain seq x y z
N ARG A 1 26.99 -15.61 -10.31
CA ARG A 1 28.34 -15.60 -9.75
C ARG A 1 29.37 -15.57 -10.85
N GLY A 2 30.15 -14.49 -10.91
CA GLY A 2 31.09 -14.20 -11.98
C GLY A 2 30.41 -13.66 -13.26
N PHE A 3 31.19 -13.05 -14.12
CA PHE A 3 30.70 -12.56 -15.39
C PHE A 3 30.91 -13.64 -16.47
N VAL A 4 29.91 -13.80 -17.36
CA VAL A 4 29.96 -14.71 -18.51
C VAL A 4 29.95 -13.86 -19.78
N GLU A 5 31.02 -13.90 -20.55
CA GLU A 5 31.20 -13.14 -21.80
C GLU A 5 30.67 -13.92 -23.01
N ASN A 6 30.77 -15.24 -22.98
CA ASN A 6 30.43 -16.10 -24.09
C ASN A 6 28.98 -16.63 -24.01
N SER A 7 28.38 -16.89 -25.17
CA SER A 7 27.08 -17.55 -25.30
C SER A 7 27.24 -19.09 -25.36
N TYR A 8 26.15 -19.81 -25.12
CA TYR A 8 26.15 -21.27 -25.30
C TYR A 8 26.49 -21.73 -26.73
N LEU A 9 26.10 -20.95 -27.75
CA LEU A 9 26.42 -21.25 -29.15
C LEU A 9 27.92 -21.12 -29.44
N ARG A 10 28.59 -20.17 -28.81
CA ARG A 10 30.03 -19.95 -28.96
C ARG A 10 30.85 -20.89 -28.09
N GLY A 11 30.27 -21.44 -27.05
CA GLY A 11 30.93 -22.24 -26.03
C GLY A 11 31.46 -21.43 -24.86
N LEU A 12 31.41 -21.99 -23.66
CA LEU A 12 31.88 -21.38 -22.42
C LEU A 12 33.34 -21.75 -22.17
N THR A 13 34.10 -20.82 -21.59
CA THR A 13 35.43 -21.12 -21.05
C THR A 13 35.31 -21.95 -19.75
N ALA A 14 36.40 -22.57 -19.31
CA ALA A 14 36.37 -23.47 -18.15
C ALA A 14 35.89 -22.78 -16.86
N HIS A 15 36.32 -21.54 -16.61
CA HIS A 15 35.88 -20.77 -15.44
C HIS A 15 34.42 -20.30 -15.54
N GLU A 16 33.96 -19.89 -16.73
CA GLU A 16 32.56 -19.55 -16.97
C GLU A 16 31.63 -20.75 -16.75
N PHE A 17 32.04 -21.92 -17.24
CA PHE A 17 31.33 -23.17 -17.00
C PHE A 17 31.25 -23.51 -15.51
N PHE A 18 32.35 -23.37 -14.77
CA PHE A 18 32.38 -23.62 -13.34
C PHE A 18 31.40 -22.69 -12.57
N PHE A 19 31.44 -21.39 -12.83
CA PHE A 19 30.50 -20.45 -12.22
C PHE A 19 29.05 -20.75 -12.59
N HIS A 20 28.79 -21.15 -13.83
CA HIS A 20 27.46 -21.55 -14.26
C HIS A 20 26.98 -22.84 -13.56
N ALA A 21 27.86 -23.82 -13.39
CA ALA A 21 27.56 -25.02 -12.63
C ALA A 21 27.28 -24.73 -11.15
N MET A 22 28.01 -23.80 -10.52
CA MET A 22 27.73 -23.34 -9.15
C MET A 22 26.36 -22.67 -9.05
N ALA A 23 25.99 -21.82 -9.99
CA ALA A 23 24.68 -21.16 -10.03
C ALA A 23 23.55 -22.17 -10.23
N GLY A 24 23.73 -23.13 -11.13
CA GLY A 24 22.77 -24.22 -11.33
C GLY A 24 22.59 -25.10 -10.09
N ARG A 25 23.68 -25.41 -9.38
CA ARG A 25 23.64 -26.17 -8.12
C ARG A 25 22.87 -25.43 -7.03
N GLU A 26 23.05 -24.13 -6.90
CA GLU A 26 22.29 -23.28 -5.97
C GLU A 26 20.78 -23.34 -6.25
N GLY A 27 20.39 -23.25 -7.55
CA GLY A 27 18.99 -23.38 -7.93
C GLY A 27 18.37 -24.74 -7.61
N LEU A 28 19.14 -25.84 -7.75
CA LEU A 28 18.67 -27.18 -7.39
C LEU A 28 18.50 -27.33 -5.87
N ILE A 29 19.41 -26.80 -5.07
CA ILE A 29 19.31 -26.81 -3.60
C ILE A 29 18.10 -25.98 -3.16
N ASP A 30 17.91 -24.79 -3.71
CA ASP A 30 16.77 -23.92 -3.42
C ASP A 30 15.46 -24.64 -3.73
N THR A 31 15.36 -25.35 -4.84
CA THR A 31 14.17 -26.14 -5.19
C THR A 31 13.88 -27.24 -4.16
N ALA A 32 14.90 -27.96 -3.73
CA ALA A 32 14.74 -29.05 -2.75
C ALA A 32 14.29 -28.55 -1.37
N VAL A 33 14.87 -27.45 -0.88
CA VAL A 33 14.48 -26.84 0.41
C VAL A 33 13.08 -26.25 0.35
N LYS A 34 12.76 -25.57 -0.76
CA LYS A 34 11.47 -24.91 -0.99
C LYS A 34 10.30 -25.91 -0.95
N THR A 35 10.43 -27.09 -1.54
CA THR A 35 9.36 -28.08 -1.52
C THR A 35 8.97 -28.50 -0.11
N ALA A 36 9.93 -28.67 0.79
CA ALA A 36 9.67 -28.99 2.19
C ALA A 36 8.98 -27.85 2.93
N GLU A 37 9.48 -26.61 2.78
CA GLU A 37 8.91 -25.45 3.45
C GLU A 37 7.50 -25.12 2.96
N THR A 38 7.27 -25.13 1.67
CA THR A 38 5.94 -24.86 1.09
C THR A 38 4.94 -25.95 1.43
N GLY A 39 5.36 -27.22 1.44
CA GLY A 39 4.51 -28.32 1.90
C GLY A 39 4.11 -28.18 3.37
N TYR A 40 5.01 -27.71 4.22
CA TYR A 40 4.70 -27.45 5.63
C TYR A 40 3.74 -26.27 5.79
N ILE A 41 3.93 -25.19 5.05
CA ILE A 41 3.00 -24.04 5.04
C ILE A 41 1.60 -24.50 4.58
N GLN A 42 1.53 -25.24 3.47
CA GLN A 42 0.26 -25.77 2.97
C GLN A 42 -0.45 -26.64 3.99
N ARG A 43 0.25 -27.56 4.66
CA ARG A 43 -0.33 -28.38 5.73
C ARG A 43 -0.91 -27.53 6.86
N ARG A 44 -0.19 -26.51 7.32
CA ARG A 44 -0.65 -25.60 8.38
C ARG A 44 -1.91 -24.85 7.94
N LEU A 45 -1.93 -24.30 6.73
CA LEU A 45 -3.10 -23.63 6.18
C LEU A 45 -4.30 -24.56 6.10
N VAL A 46 -4.13 -25.78 5.58
CA VAL A 46 -5.22 -26.77 5.51
C VAL A 46 -5.75 -27.08 6.92
N LYS A 47 -4.87 -27.31 7.90
CA LYS A 47 -5.28 -27.63 9.27
C LYS A 47 -5.99 -26.48 9.98
N ALA A 48 -5.61 -25.23 9.69
CA ALA A 48 -6.27 -24.05 10.27
C ALA A 48 -7.64 -23.75 9.64
N LEU A 49 -7.85 -24.19 8.39
CA LEU A 49 -9.02 -23.85 7.60
C LEU A 49 -9.96 -25.04 7.33
N GLU A 50 -9.63 -26.25 7.76
CA GLU A 50 -10.36 -27.46 7.37
C GLU A 50 -11.81 -27.52 7.87
N ASP A 51 -12.13 -26.83 8.94
CA ASP A 51 -13.46 -26.80 9.56
C ASP A 51 -14.37 -25.68 9.03
N VAL A 52 -13.86 -24.85 8.13
CA VAL A 52 -14.58 -23.68 7.61
C VAL A 52 -15.41 -24.03 6.40
N THR A 53 -16.73 -23.85 6.52
CA THR A 53 -17.72 -24.23 5.50
C THR A 53 -18.77 -23.16 5.30
N ILE A 54 -19.41 -23.19 4.14
CA ILE A 54 -20.58 -22.34 3.83
C ILE A 54 -21.82 -23.01 4.40
N CYS A 55 -22.55 -22.27 5.22
CA CYS A 55 -23.81 -22.73 5.83
C CYS A 55 -25.02 -22.44 4.90
N TYR A 56 -26.19 -23.02 5.24
CA TYR A 56 -27.42 -22.84 4.46
C TYR A 56 -27.98 -21.40 4.44
N ASP A 57 -27.55 -20.58 5.39
CA ASP A 57 -27.89 -19.15 5.45
C ASP A 57 -26.95 -18.26 4.58
N GLY A 58 -25.98 -18.87 3.89
CA GLY A 58 -24.96 -18.18 3.10
C GLY A 58 -23.78 -17.63 3.90
N THR A 59 -23.80 -17.77 5.23
CA THR A 59 -22.68 -17.37 6.09
C THR A 59 -21.58 -18.43 6.06
N VAL A 60 -20.34 -17.98 6.25
CA VAL A 60 -19.18 -18.86 6.41
C VAL A 60 -18.90 -19.03 7.90
N ARG A 61 -18.88 -20.28 8.37
CA ARG A 61 -18.71 -20.61 9.78
C ARG A 61 -17.68 -21.71 10.00
N ASN A 62 -17.10 -21.72 11.20
CA ASN A 62 -16.22 -22.77 11.67
C ASN A 62 -17.00 -23.88 12.43
N SER A 63 -16.29 -24.90 12.91
CA SER A 63 -16.86 -26.03 13.69
C SER A 63 -17.54 -25.59 15.00
N THR A 64 -17.14 -24.46 15.59
CA THR A 64 -17.74 -23.88 16.77
C THR A 64 -18.97 -22.99 16.49
N ASN A 65 -19.38 -22.95 15.21
CA ASN A 65 -20.49 -22.14 14.71
C ASN A 65 -20.29 -20.61 14.83
N ASN A 66 -19.05 -20.16 14.98
CA ASN A 66 -18.71 -18.74 14.90
C ASN A 66 -18.76 -18.28 13.44
N VAL A 67 -19.38 -17.13 13.20
CA VAL A 67 -19.45 -16.51 11.88
C VAL A 67 -18.10 -15.87 11.55
N ILE A 68 -17.46 -16.32 10.47
CA ILE A 68 -16.22 -15.77 9.94
C ILE A 68 -16.54 -14.70 8.90
N GLU A 69 -17.41 -15.02 7.94
CA GLU A 69 -17.91 -14.07 6.95
C GLU A 69 -19.44 -14.13 6.89
N PHE A 70 -20.07 -12.98 6.71
CA PHE A 70 -21.54 -12.90 6.56
C PHE A 70 -22.01 -13.35 5.18
N ALA A 71 -21.17 -13.20 4.16
CA ALA A 71 -21.35 -13.74 2.83
C ALA A 71 -20.00 -14.17 2.29
N TYR A 72 -19.89 -15.34 1.68
CA TYR A 72 -18.64 -15.86 1.15
C TYR A 72 -18.00 -14.89 0.16
N GLY A 73 -16.78 -14.44 0.44
CA GLY A 73 -16.04 -13.50 -0.40
C GLY A 73 -16.74 -12.13 -0.55
N GLU A 74 -17.58 -11.74 0.41
CA GLU A 74 -18.38 -10.50 0.45
C GLU A 74 -19.51 -10.42 -0.60
N ASP A 75 -19.47 -11.24 -1.66
CA ASP A 75 -20.47 -11.27 -2.74
C ASP A 75 -21.31 -12.54 -2.78
N GLY A 76 -20.94 -13.58 -2.05
CA GLY A 76 -21.62 -14.87 -1.99
C GLY A 76 -21.53 -15.69 -3.27
N ILE A 77 -20.60 -15.37 -4.16
CA ILE A 77 -20.45 -16.02 -5.48
C ILE A 77 -19.32 -17.06 -5.44
N ASP A 78 -19.48 -18.15 -6.18
CA ASP A 78 -18.45 -19.16 -6.38
C ASP A 78 -17.29 -18.59 -7.21
N GLY A 79 -16.06 -18.78 -6.76
CA GLY A 79 -14.85 -18.32 -7.43
C GLY A 79 -14.64 -18.89 -8.84
N ALA A 80 -15.21 -20.05 -9.13
CA ALA A 80 -15.15 -20.67 -10.46
C ALA A 80 -16.07 -19.99 -11.49
N MET A 81 -17.09 -19.28 -11.03
CA MET A 81 -18.12 -18.68 -11.88
C MET A 81 -17.87 -17.20 -12.21
N VAL A 82 -16.79 -16.60 -11.70
CA VAL A 82 -16.49 -15.19 -11.94
C VAL A 82 -15.55 -15.00 -13.12
N GLU A 83 -15.80 -13.97 -13.92
CA GLU A 83 -14.99 -13.57 -15.07
C GLU A 83 -14.54 -12.11 -14.94
N ARG A 84 -13.33 -11.81 -15.43
CA ARG A 84 -12.82 -10.44 -15.49
C ARG A 84 -13.61 -9.61 -16.51
N GLN A 85 -14.16 -8.49 -16.06
CA GLN A 85 -14.97 -7.59 -16.88
C GLN A 85 -14.60 -6.12 -16.63
N LYS A 86 -14.87 -5.27 -17.63
CA LYS A 86 -14.64 -3.83 -17.54
C LYS A 86 -15.93 -3.10 -17.22
N LEU A 87 -15.90 -2.20 -16.27
CA LEU A 87 -17.01 -1.30 -15.96
C LEU A 87 -17.05 -0.15 -16.98
N ILE A 88 -18.11 -0.10 -17.78
CA ILE A 88 -18.22 0.83 -18.92
C ILE A 88 -18.26 2.29 -18.44
N THR A 89 -19.00 2.58 -17.35
CA THR A 89 -19.26 3.94 -16.88
C THR A 89 -18.08 4.57 -16.15
N HIS A 90 -17.16 3.76 -15.62
CA HIS A 90 -16.08 4.22 -14.73
C HIS A 90 -15.09 5.16 -15.44
N GLY A 91 -14.60 4.79 -16.63
CA GLY A 91 -13.55 5.52 -17.35
C GLY A 91 -14.04 6.67 -18.24
N LEU A 92 -15.36 6.85 -18.43
CA LEU A 92 -15.91 7.81 -19.37
C LEU A 92 -15.90 9.25 -18.83
N ASN A 93 -15.54 10.22 -19.65
CA ASN A 93 -15.71 11.65 -19.35
C ASN A 93 -17.18 12.03 -19.31
N ASP A 94 -17.53 13.16 -18.68
CA ASP A 94 -18.93 13.58 -18.50
C ASP A 94 -19.66 13.83 -19.82
N LYS A 95 -18.96 14.39 -20.82
CA LYS A 95 -19.54 14.60 -22.16
C LYS A 95 -19.87 13.28 -22.87
N GLU A 96 -18.94 12.31 -22.78
CA GLU A 96 -19.14 10.97 -23.36
C GLU A 96 -20.21 10.19 -22.62
N PHE A 97 -20.24 10.31 -21.27
CA PHE A 97 -21.26 9.67 -20.46
C PHE A 97 -22.65 10.17 -20.85
N ARG A 98 -22.87 11.48 -20.91
CA ARG A 98 -24.15 12.06 -21.35
C ARG A 98 -24.50 11.62 -22.76
N ARG A 99 -23.56 11.69 -23.70
CA ARG A 99 -23.80 11.26 -25.09
C ARG A 99 -24.20 9.79 -25.19
N ARG A 100 -23.60 8.93 -24.37
CA ARG A 100 -23.79 7.48 -24.44
C ARG A 100 -25.04 7.00 -23.71
N PHE A 101 -25.43 7.65 -22.63
CA PHE A 101 -26.49 7.17 -21.74
C PHE A 101 -27.74 8.06 -21.71
N LYS A 102 -27.62 9.37 -21.89
CA LYS A 102 -28.79 10.27 -21.89
C LYS A 102 -29.56 10.17 -23.20
N VAL A 103 -30.88 9.97 -23.10
CA VAL A 103 -31.83 10.10 -24.19
C VAL A 103 -32.53 11.44 -24.05
N ASP A 104 -32.54 12.25 -25.08
CA ASP A 104 -33.18 13.57 -25.09
C ASP A 104 -34.37 13.53 -26.06
N LEU A 105 -35.54 13.35 -25.49
CA LEU A 105 -36.80 13.25 -26.28
C LEU A 105 -37.17 14.57 -26.94
N SER A 106 -36.80 15.71 -26.36
CA SER A 106 -37.08 17.04 -26.90
C SER A 106 -36.28 17.37 -28.16
N HIS A 107 -35.09 16.74 -28.32
CA HIS A 107 -34.18 16.95 -29.46
C HIS A 107 -34.12 15.80 -30.47
N GLY A 108 -35.16 14.99 -30.55
CA GLY A 108 -35.31 13.93 -31.57
C GLY A 108 -35.32 12.50 -31.01
N GLY A 109 -35.19 12.32 -29.70
CA GLY A 109 -35.34 11.01 -29.05
C GLY A 109 -34.27 9.99 -29.45
N PHE A 110 -34.73 8.75 -29.69
CA PHE A 110 -33.85 7.68 -30.16
C PHE A 110 -33.44 7.90 -31.62
N LYS A 111 -32.32 7.32 -32.05
CA LYS A 111 -31.89 7.42 -33.46
C LYS A 111 -32.95 6.94 -34.40
N LYS A 112 -33.15 7.68 -35.50
CA LYS A 112 -34.17 7.33 -36.52
C LYS A 112 -33.93 5.92 -37.08
N GLY A 113 -34.96 5.09 -37.05
CA GLY A 113 -34.93 3.73 -37.57
C GLY A 113 -34.51 2.64 -36.57
N THR A 114 -34.13 2.99 -35.34
CA THR A 114 -33.78 2.00 -34.31
C THR A 114 -34.98 1.42 -33.58
N LEU A 115 -36.06 2.20 -33.45
CA LEU A 115 -37.30 1.79 -32.79
C LEU A 115 -38.48 1.83 -33.76
N ARG A 116 -39.45 0.94 -33.56
CA ARG A 116 -40.69 0.91 -34.35
C ARG A 116 -41.51 2.16 -34.05
N ALA A 117 -42.15 2.72 -35.07
CA ALA A 117 -43.00 3.91 -34.93
C ALA A 117 -44.09 3.71 -33.87
N GLY A 118 -44.28 4.68 -33.00
CA GLY A 118 -45.27 4.66 -31.92
C GLY A 118 -44.73 4.16 -30.55
N LEU A 119 -43.57 3.53 -30.49
CA LEU A 119 -43.00 3.05 -29.21
C LEU A 119 -42.07 4.05 -28.51
N GLY A 120 -41.55 5.00 -29.27
CA GLY A 120 -40.62 6.04 -28.75
C GLY A 120 -41.18 7.45 -28.82
N ASP A 121 -42.51 7.60 -29.04
CA ASP A 121 -43.14 8.90 -29.12
C ASP A 121 -43.12 9.61 -27.76
N TRP A 122 -42.98 10.93 -27.79
CA TRP A 122 -42.87 11.71 -26.57
C TRP A 122 -44.11 11.57 -25.68
N SER A 123 -43.91 11.17 -24.45
CA SER A 123 -44.87 11.24 -23.36
C SER A 123 -44.19 11.73 -22.10
N PRO A 124 -44.89 12.51 -21.23
CA PRO A 124 -44.28 12.99 -19.99
C PRO A 124 -43.85 11.85 -19.06
N GLU A 125 -44.57 10.73 -19.08
CA GLU A 125 -44.22 9.54 -18.29
C GLU A 125 -42.93 8.88 -18.78
N LEU A 126 -42.74 8.81 -20.12
CA LEU A 126 -41.51 8.25 -20.69
C LEU A 126 -40.30 9.15 -20.41
N GLU A 127 -40.47 10.47 -20.50
CA GLU A 127 -39.42 11.43 -20.22
C GLU A 127 -38.97 11.34 -18.76
N GLN A 128 -39.89 11.28 -17.81
CA GLN A 128 -39.60 11.10 -16.41
C GLN A 128 -38.85 9.78 -16.14
N LEU A 129 -39.30 8.69 -16.73
CA LEU A 129 -38.70 7.36 -16.56
C LEU A 129 -37.25 7.31 -17.08
N LEU A 130 -36.97 7.92 -18.21
CA LEU A 130 -35.62 7.98 -18.79
C LEU A 130 -34.70 8.94 -18.02
N GLU A 131 -35.22 10.02 -17.44
CA GLU A 131 -34.46 10.91 -16.60
C GLU A 131 -34.12 10.22 -15.27
N GLU A 132 -35.06 9.50 -14.62
CA GLU A 132 -34.80 8.68 -13.43
C GLU A 132 -33.73 7.61 -13.69
N GLU A 133 -33.79 6.92 -14.86
CA GLU A 133 -32.74 5.96 -15.25
C GLU A 133 -31.39 6.63 -15.38
N PHE A 134 -31.31 7.80 -16.00
CA PHE A 134 -30.05 8.53 -16.16
C PHE A 134 -29.50 9.06 -14.83
N GLU A 135 -30.35 9.59 -13.95
CA GLU A 135 -29.95 10.02 -12.61
C GLU A 135 -29.40 8.85 -11.77
N GLN A 136 -30.04 7.68 -11.86
CA GLN A 136 -29.56 6.48 -11.18
C GLN A 136 -28.18 6.05 -11.72
N LEU A 137 -27.97 6.08 -13.04
CA LEU A 137 -26.66 5.77 -13.65
C LEU A 137 -25.58 6.79 -13.25
N ALA A 138 -25.94 8.06 -13.11
CA ALA A 138 -25.03 9.11 -12.65
C ALA A 138 -24.65 8.90 -11.18
N LYS A 139 -25.62 8.53 -10.33
CA LYS A 139 -25.38 8.17 -8.94
C LYS A 139 -24.47 6.94 -8.83
N ASP A 140 -24.78 5.89 -9.57
CA ASP A 140 -23.96 4.66 -9.61
C ASP A 140 -22.52 4.95 -10.03
N ARG A 141 -22.33 5.78 -11.06
CA ARG A 141 -21.00 6.21 -11.51
C ARG A 141 -20.25 7.00 -10.44
N LYS A 142 -20.95 7.88 -9.71
CA LYS A 142 -20.36 8.63 -8.59
C LYS A 142 -19.89 7.68 -7.51
N THR A 143 -20.72 6.74 -7.06
CA THR A 143 -20.38 5.72 -6.07
C THR A 143 -19.17 4.89 -6.50
N LEU A 144 -19.11 4.45 -7.77
CA LEU A 144 -17.95 3.74 -8.30
C LEU A 144 -16.65 4.52 -8.18
N ARG A 145 -16.67 5.83 -8.44
CA ARG A 145 -15.47 6.68 -8.49
C ARG A 145 -15.02 7.19 -7.12
N THR A 146 -15.97 7.47 -6.24
CA THR A 146 -15.67 8.07 -4.92
C THR A 146 -15.49 7.02 -3.83
N GLU A 147 -16.26 5.92 -3.86
CA GLU A 147 -16.32 4.97 -2.76
C GLU A 147 -15.61 3.64 -3.06
N ILE A 148 -15.76 3.12 -4.30
CA ILE A 148 -15.29 1.78 -4.63
C ILE A 148 -13.91 1.81 -5.32
N PHE A 149 -13.79 2.56 -6.42
CA PHE A 149 -12.57 2.58 -7.24
C PHE A 149 -12.10 4.01 -7.53
N PRO A 150 -11.29 4.60 -6.64
CA PRO A 150 -10.79 5.97 -6.84
C PRO A 150 -9.70 6.08 -7.91
N THR A 151 -9.24 4.96 -8.49
CA THR A 151 -8.21 4.91 -9.52
C THR A 151 -8.77 4.42 -10.85
N ASP A 152 -8.11 4.74 -11.97
CA ASP A 152 -8.52 4.34 -13.32
C ASP A 152 -8.24 2.86 -13.65
N ARG A 153 -7.41 2.20 -12.86
CA ARG A 153 -7.13 0.76 -12.99
C ARG A 153 -8.14 -0.05 -12.20
N VAL A 154 -9.09 -0.61 -12.89
CA VAL A 154 -10.14 -1.43 -12.30
C VAL A 154 -10.20 -2.78 -12.98
N ASP A 155 -9.84 -3.81 -12.26
CA ASP A 155 -10.09 -5.20 -12.62
C ASP A 155 -11.25 -5.72 -11.78
N THR A 156 -12.39 -5.90 -12.40
CA THR A 156 -13.59 -6.43 -11.74
C THR A 156 -13.84 -7.86 -12.16
N TYR A 157 -14.14 -8.70 -11.18
CA TYR A 157 -14.53 -10.07 -11.38
C TYR A 157 -16.02 -10.19 -11.05
N LEU A 158 -16.84 -10.48 -12.05
CA LEU A 158 -18.30 -10.54 -11.94
C LEU A 158 -18.82 -11.90 -12.40
N PRO A 159 -19.94 -12.38 -11.84
CA PRO A 159 -20.40 -13.76 -12.05
C PRO A 159 -20.89 -14.04 -13.47
N LEU A 160 -21.17 -13.03 -14.24
CA LEU A 160 -21.81 -13.17 -15.54
C LEU A 160 -21.19 -12.21 -16.56
N ASN A 161 -20.82 -12.70 -17.72
CA ASN A 161 -20.35 -11.86 -18.83
C ASN A 161 -21.51 -11.40 -19.70
N ILE A 162 -22.00 -10.19 -19.39
CA ILE A 162 -23.19 -9.62 -20.05
C ILE A 162 -22.95 -9.36 -21.53
N ALA A 163 -21.73 -8.91 -21.90
CA ALA A 163 -21.40 -8.66 -23.30
C ALA A 163 -21.52 -9.94 -24.15
N ARG A 164 -21.00 -11.06 -23.64
CA ARG A 164 -21.10 -12.37 -24.30
C ARG A 164 -22.54 -12.84 -24.36
N LEU A 165 -23.34 -12.62 -23.32
CA LEU A 165 -24.74 -12.99 -23.29
C LEU A 165 -25.55 -12.24 -24.36
N VAL A 166 -25.33 -10.92 -24.47
CA VAL A 166 -25.99 -10.10 -25.51
C VAL A 166 -25.60 -10.55 -26.92
N LEU A 167 -24.30 -10.83 -27.15
CA LEU A 167 -23.85 -11.37 -28.44
C LEU A 167 -24.48 -12.72 -28.77
N ASN A 168 -24.58 -13.61 -27.79
CA ASN A 168 -25.26 -14.89 -27.96
C ASN A 168 -26.75 -14.70 -28.33
N ALA A 169 -27.44 -13.80 -27.64
CA ALA A 169 -28.84 -13.47 -27.97
C ALA A 169 -28.98 -12.92 -29.37
N GLN A 170 -28.11 -12.02 -29.82
CA GLN A 170 -28.11 -11.50 -31.19
C GLN A 170 -27.94 -12.61 -32.23
N GLN A 171 -27.09 -13.61 -31.94
CA GLN A 171 -26.87 -14.75 -32.84
C GLN A 171 -28.06 -15.72 -32.85
N ILE A 172 -28.62 -16.06 -31.68
CA ILE A 172 -29.73 -17.02 -31.54
C ILE A 172 -31.00 -16.48 -32.24
N PHE A 173 -31.31 -15.22 -32.01
CA PHE A 173 -32.50 -14.58 -32.56
C PHE A 173 -32.27 -13.94 -33.93
N HIS A 174 -31.10 -14.11 -34.54
CA HIS A 174 -30.71 -13.55 -35.84
C HIS A 174 -31.05 -12.05 -35.98
N ILE A 175 -30.65 -11.25 -34.97
CA ILE A 175 -30.95 -9.82 -34.92
C ILE A 175 -30.18 -9.08 -36.01
N ASP A 176 -30.91 -8.40 -36.91
CA ASP A 176 -30.36 -7.53 -37.94
C ASP A 176 -30.31 -6.08 -37.41
N PRO A 177 -29.13 -5.45 -37.28
CA PRO A 177 -29.02 -4.06 -36.84
C PRO A 177 -29.73 -3.03 -37.72
N ARG A 178 -30.14 -3.42 -38.92
CA ARG A 178 -30.89 -2.56 -39.86
C ARG A 178 -32.40 -2.54 -39.62
N ARG A 179 -32.90 -3.50 -38.85
CA ARG A 179 -34.30 -3.57 -38.49
C ARG A 179 -34.60 -2.79 -37.24
N SER A 180 -35.76 -2.15 -37.20
CA SER A 180 -36.22 -1.44 -35.99
C SER A 180 -36.59 -2.43 -34.89
N SER A 181 -36.20 -2.13 -33.66
CA SER A 181 -36.58 -2.89 -32.45
C SER A 181 -38.10 -2.73 -32.20
N ASP A 182 -38.73 -3.80 -31.76
CA ASP A 182 -40.13 -3.84 -31.31
C ASP A 182 -40.28 -3.73 -29.78
N LEU A 183 -39.17 -3.52 -29.08
CA LEU A 183 -39.08 -3.46 -27.63
C LEU A 183 -39.43 -2.06 -27.11
N SER A 184 -40.39 -1.98 -26.17
CA SER A 184 -40.76 -0.71 -25.53
C SER A 184 -39.76 -0.31 -24.45
N PRO A 185 -39.41 1.01 -24.33
CA PRO A 185 -38.59 1.51 -23.23
C PRO A 185 -39.15 1.17 -21.84
N PHE A 186 -40.45 1.17 -21.64
CA PHE A 186 -41.09 0.76 -20.39
C PHE A 186 -40.80 -0.70 -20.05
N GLU A 187 -40.92 -1.61 -21.03
CA GLU A 187 -40.62 -3.03 -20.86
C GLU A 187 -39.14 -3.27 -20.47
N ILE A 188 -38.21 -2.44 -20.97
CA ILE A 188 -36.79 -2.52 -20.63
C ILE A 188 -36.59 -2.18 -19.16
N VAL A 189 -37.08 -1.02 -18.73
CA VAL A 189 -36.87 -0.55 -17.34
C VAL A 189 -37.57 -1.45 -16.34
N ASP A 190 -38.81 -1.87 -16.59
CA ASP A 190 -39.57 -2.75 -15.70
C ASP A 190 -38.93 -4.15 -15.63
N GLY A 191 -38.53 -4.70 -16.78
CA GLY A 191 -37.83 -5.97 -16.83
C GLY A 191 -36.52 -5.95 -16.05
N LEU A 192 -35.72 -4.90 -16.22
CA LEU A 192 -34.47 -4.73 -15.47
C LEU A 192 -34.73 -4.56 -13.96
N LYS A 193 -35.70 -3.73 -13.56
CA LYS A 193 -36.09 -3.58 -12.15
C LYS A 193 -36.48 -4.92 -11.53
N ARG A 194 -37.26 -5.74 -12.24
CA ARG A 194 -37.64 -7.10 -11.78
C ARG A 194 -36.45 -8.00 -11.56
N VAL A 195 -35.52 -8.07 -12.51
CA VAL A 195 -34.29 -8.88 -12.38
C VAL A 195 -33.46 -8.38 -11.22
N LEU A 196 -33.23 -7.07 -11.09
CA LEU A 196 -32.44 -6.49 -10.00
C LEU A 196 -33.02 -6.79 -8.61
N ALA A 197 -34.35 -6.90 -8.50
CA ALA A 197 -35.04 -7.29 -7.27
C ALA A 197 -34.86 -8.80 -6.96
N ASN A 198 -34.75 -9.64 -7.97
CA ASN A 198 -34.60 -11.09 -7.84
C ASN A 198 -33.16 -11.57 -7.60
N LEU A 199 -32.16 -10.67 -7.68
CA LEU A 199 -30.77 -11.00 -7.35
C LEU A 199 -30.58 -11.14 -5.84
N LEU A 200 -30.81 -12.33 -5.31
CA LEU A 200 -30.73 -12.63 -3.89
C LEU A 200 -29.50 -13.50 -3.59
N VAL A 201 -28.66 -13.03 -2.67
CA VAL A 201 -27.50 -13.74 -2.11
C VAL A 201 -27.72 -14.06 -0.64
N VAL A 202 -28.01 -13.01 0.15
CA VAL A 202 -28.27 -13.12 1.59
C VAL A 202 -29.76 -13.01 1.84
N ARG A 203 -30.30 -13.99 2.59
CA ARG A 203 -31.73 -14.04 2.96
C ARG A 203 -31.88 -13.66 4.42
N GLY A 204 -32.70 -12.69 4.72
CA GLY A 204 -33.02 -12.23 6.07
C GLY A 204 -33.67 -10.86 6.06
N ASP A 205 -34.47 -10.58 7.08
CA ASP A 205 -35.20 -9.32 7.22
C ASP A 205 -34.58 -8.36 8.22
N ASP A 206 -33.55 -8.80 8.92
CA ASP A 206 -32.79 -7.98 9.87
C ASP A 206 -31.93 -6.94 9.17
N ARG A 207 -31.53 -5.91 9.90
CA ARG A 207 -30.72 -4.80 9.37
C ARG A 207 -29.41 -5.26 8.75
N ILE A 208 -28.73 -6.22 9.43
CA ILE A 208 -27.41 -6.71 8.99
C ILE A 208 -27.54 -7.45 7.65
N SER A 209 -28.50 -8.38 7.56
CA SER A 209 -28.75 -9.15 6.33
C SER A 209 -29.12 -8.26 5.13
N ARG A 210 -29.95 -7.23 5.35
CA ARG A 210 -30.29 -6.26 4.29
C ARG A 210 -29.07 -5.47 3.82
N THR A 211 -28.24 -4.96 4.75
CA THR A 211 -27.01 -4.24 4.40
C THR A 211 -26.03 -5.15 3.64
N MET A 212 -25.87 -6.41 4.07
CA MET A 212 -25.02 -7.37 3.39
C MET A 212 -25.55 -7.72 1.99
N GLN A 213 -26.86 -7.91 1.84
CA GLN A 213 -27.49 -8.15 0.54
C GLN A 213 -27.28 -6.98 -0.42
N GLU A 214 -27.42 -5.74 0.04
CA GLU A 214 -27.17 -4.55 -0.76
C GLU A 214 -25.71 -4.48 -1.21
N ASN A 215 -24.77 -4.66 -0.28
CA ASN A 215 -23.34 -4.62 -0.58
C ASN A 215 -22.92 -5.76 -1.53
N ALA A 216 -23.36 -6.99 -1.27
CA ALA A 216 -23.04 -8.16 -2.08
C ALA A 216 -23.46 -8.02 -3.54
N THR A 217 -24.58 -7.34 -3.79
CA THR A 217 -25.15 -7.21 -5.14
C THR A 217 -24.88 -5.85 -5.81
N LEU A 218 -24.35 -4.85 -5.08
CA LEU A 218 -24.20 -3.48 -5.54
C LEU A 218 -23.42 -3.39 -6.86
N LEU A 219 -22.23 -3.95 -6.90
CA LEU A 219 -21.32 -3.85 -8.04
C LEU A 219 -21.93 -4.51 -9.31
N PHE A 220 -22.55 -5.67 -9.13
CA PHE A 220 -23.21 -6.38 -10.22
C PHE A 220 -24.44 -5.63 -10.71
N LYS A 221 -25.26 -5.06 -9.82
CA LYS A 221 -26.39 -4.20 -10.16
C LYS A 221 -25.97 -2.96 -10.95
N ILE A 222 -24.90 -2.31 -10.56
CA ILE A 222 -24.33 -1.16 -11.27
C ILE A 222 -23.90 -1.57 -12.69
N HIS A 223 -23.24 -2.73 -12.80
CA HIS A 223 -22.81 -3.24 -14.10
C HIS A 223 -23.99 -3.58 -15.01
N LEU A 224 -25.03 -4.27 -14.49
CA LEU A 224 -26.26 -4.57 -15.22
C LEU A 224 -26.94 -3.30 -15.71
N ARG A 225 -27.17 -2.31 -14.83
CA ARG A 225 -27.79 -1.03 -15.20
C ARG A 225 -27.00 -0.30 -16.29
N SER A 226 -25.68 -0.29 -16.19
CA SER A 226 -24.83 0.39 -17.17
C SER A 226 -24.80 -0.28 -18.53
N PHE A 227 -24.91 -1.61 -18.58
CA PHE A 227 -24.84 -2.37 -19.83
C PHE A 227 -26.19 -2.51 -20.50
N LEU A 228 -27.25 -2.68 -19.71
CA LEU A 228 -28.62 -2.93 -20.16
C LEU A 228 -29.55 -1.71 -20.03
N CYS A 229 -28.99 -0.48 -20.01
CA CYS A 229 -29.82 0.72 -20.03
C CYS A 229 -30.56 0.86 -21.35
N THR A 230 -31.71 1.54 -21.31
CA THR A 230 -32.65 1.69 -22.44
C THR A 230 -31.94 2.12 -23.72
N LYS A 231 -31.06 3.13 -23.65
CA LYS A 231 -30.35 3.63 -24.85
C LYS A 231 -29.38 2.59 -25.43
N GLN A 232 -28.65 1.83 -24.61
CA GLN A 232 -27.73 0.80 -25.09
C GLN A 232 -28.48 -0.37 -25.72
N VAL A 233 -29.56 -0.82 -25.09
CA VAL A 233 -30.39 -1.93 -25.58
C VAL A 233 -30.99 -1.62 -26.95
N ILE A 234 -31.52 -0.41 -27.15
CA ILE A 234 -32.20 -0.01 -28.39
C ILE A 234 -31.22 0.42 -29.48
N GLU A 235 -30.25 1.32 -29.15
CA GLU A 235 -29.40 1.96 -30.18
C GLU A 235 -28.12 1.20 -30.52
N VAL A 236 -27.61 0.39 -29.59
CA VAL A 236 -26.34 -0.32 -29.76
C VAL A 236 -26.56 -1.81 -29.98
N HIS A 237 -27.44 -2.41 -29.20
CA HIS A 237 -27.66 -3.86 -29.24
C HIS A 237 -28.84 -4.26 -30.15
N HIS A 238 -29.74 -3.34 -30.47
CA HIS A 238 -30.91 -3.56 -31.34
C HIS A 238 -31.76 -4.78 -30.94
N LEU A 239 -31.92 -5.00 -29.61
CA LEU A 239 -32.60 -6.18 -29.11
C LEU A 239 -34.07 -6.16 -29.44
N THR A 240 -34.63 -7.34 -29.76
CA THR A 240 -36.07 -7.60 -29.89
C THR A 240 -36.68 -7.99 -28.56
N ARG A 241 -38.01 -7.94 -28.44
CA ARG A 241 -38.73 -8.32 -27.23
C ARG A 241 -38.42 -9.75 -26.77
N GLU A 242 -38.42 -10.69 -27.72
CA GLU A 242 -38.12 -12.10 -27.43
C GLU A 242 -36.67 -12.29 -26.91
N ALA A 243 -35.71 -11.62 -27.55
CA ALA A 243 -34.32 -11.64 -27.12
C ALA A 243 -34.12 -11.00 -25.72
N TRP A 244 -34.87 -9.93 -25.45
CA TRP A 244 -34.84 -9.28 -24.15
C TRP A 244 -35.35 -10.18 -23.03
N GLU A 245 -36.52 -10.81 -23.21
CA GLU A 245 -37.07 -11.75 -22.23
C GLU A 245 -36.13 -12.94 -22.00
N TRP A 246 -35.51 -13.47 -23.07
CA TRP A 246 -34.51 -14.53 -22.96
C TRP A 246 -33.26 -14.08 -22.17
N ILE A 247 -32.75 -12.88 -22.43
CA ILE A 247 -31.59 -12.33 -21.69
C ILE A 247 -31.90 -12.20 -20.20
N LEU A 248 -33.08 -11.66 -19.85
CA LEU A 248 -33.48 -11.52 -18.46
C LEU A 248 -33.56 -12.87 -17.73
N GLY A 249 -34.18 -13.87 -18.36
CA GLY A 249 -34.28 -15.22 -17.81
C GLY A 249 -32.92 -15.89 -17.65
N GLU A 250 -32.02 -15.70 -18.63
CA GLU A 250 -30.68 -16.25 -18.56
C GLU A 250 -29.81 -15.58 -17.47
N ILE A 251 -29.95 -14.26 -17.26
CA ILE A 251 -29.29 -13.55 -16.17
C ILE A 251 -29.72 -14.11 -14.82
N GLU A 252 -31.05 -14.26 -14.60
CA GLU A 252 -31.56 -14.82 -13.33
C GLU A 252 -31.05 -16.26 -13.13
N GLY A 253 -31.15 -17.10 -14.18
CA GLY A 253 -30.73 -18.50 -14.10
C GLY A 253 -29.22 -18.70 -13.88
N GLN A 254 -28.40 -17.93 -14.58
CA GLN A 254 -26.93 -18.02 -14.42
C GLN A 254 -26.47 -17.41 -13.09
N PHE A 255 -27.09 -16.31 -12.65
CA PHE A 255 -26.78 -15.74 -11.34
C PHE A 255 -27.13 -16.72 -10.21
N ALA A 256 -28.28 -17.33 -10.24
CA ALA A 256 -28.66 -18.33 -9.24
C ALA A 256 -27.71 -19.54 -9.20
N ARG A 257 -27.17 -19.94 -10.35
CA ARG A 257 -26.15 -21.02 -10.44
C ARG A 257 -24.77 -20.57 -9.98
N SER A 258 -24.46 -19.27 -10.04
CA SER A 258 -23.16 -18.71 -9.63
C SER A 258 -23.05 -18.47 -8.13
N VAL A 259 -24.15 -18.47 -7.40
CA VAL A 259 -24.13 -18.36 -5.94
C VAL A 259 -23.47 -19.60 -5.35
N ALA A 260 -22.56 -19.37 -4.40
CA ALA A 260 -21.83 -20.44 -3.73
C ALA A 260 -22.78 -21.39 -3.00
N GLN A 261 -22.55 -22.69 -3.15
CA GLN A 261 -23.45 -23.72 -2.63
C GLN A 261 -23.20 -23.96 -1.13
N PRO A 262 -24.26 -24.08 -0.32
CA PRO A 262 -24.13 -24.49 1.07
C PRO A 262 -23.46 -25.86 1.20
N GLY A 263 -22.61 -26.02 2.21
CA GLY A 263 -21.86 -27.25 2.46
C GLY A 263 -20.49 -27.31 1.73
N GLU A 264 -20.15 -26.29 0.94
CA GLU A 264 -18.83 -26.23 0.32
C GLU A 264 -17.74 -25.97 1.35
N MET A 265 -16.66 -26.75 1.29
CA MET A 265 -15.48 -26.60 2.15
C MET A 265 -14.58 -25.47 1.66
N CYS A 266 -15.05 -24.24 1.76
CA CYS A 266 -14.36 -23.04 1.28
C CYS A 266 -12.99 -22.83 1.95
N GLY A 267 -12.83 -23.27 3.20
CA GLY A 267 -11.56 -23.16 3.91
C GLY A 267 -10.46 -24.04 3.32
N THR A 268 -10.74 -25.31 3.03
CA THR A 268 -9.76 -26.20 2.36
C THR A 268 -9.44 -25.75 0.96
N LEU A 269 -10.44 -25.25 0.23
CA LEU A 269 -10.26 -24.67 -1.09
C LEU A 269 -9.33 -23.45 -1.06
N ALA A 270 -9.53 -22.56 -0.09
CA ALA A 270 -8.66 -21.39 0.11
C ALA A 270 -7.22 -21.80 0.46
N ALA A 271 -7.05 -22.75 1.40
CA ALA A 271 -5.73 -23.25 1.78
C ALA A 271 -4.96 -23.86 0.60
N GLN A 272 -5.63 -24.62 -0.24
CA GLN A 272 -5.03 -25.21 -1.44
C GLN A 272 -4.72 -24.16 -2.51
N SER A 273 -5.63 -23.21 -2.74
CA SER A 273 -5.48 -22.14 -3.74
C SER A 273 -4.36 -21.14 -3.40
N ILE A 274 -4.02 -20.99 -2.12
CA ILE A 274 -2.88 -20.18 -1.64
C ILE A 274 -1.60 -21.03 -1.61
N GLY A 275 -1.69 -22.30 -1.19
CA GLY A 275 -0.55 -23.19 -1.06
C GLY A 275 0.05 -23.63 -2.40
N GLU A 276 -0.76 -23.82 -3.42
CA GLU A 276 -0.29 -24.21 -4.76
C GLU A 276 0.65 -23.15 -5.37
N PRO A 277 0.28 -21.86 -5.49
CA PRO A 277 1.19 -20.84 -5.99
C PRO A 277 2.45 -20.67 -5.14
N ALA A 278 2.37 -20.89 -3.84
CA ALA A 278 3.52 -20.82 -2.95
C ALA A 278 4.62 -21.82 -3.34
N THR A 279 4.27 -22.97 -3.91
CA THR A 279 5.25 -23.96 -4.40
C THR A 279 6.05 -23.46 -5.60
N GLN A 280 5.53 -22.50 -6.35
CA GLN A 280 6.16 -21.92 -7.54
C GLN A 280 6.98 -20.65 -7.24
N MET A 281 6.81 -20.05 -6.05
CA MET A 281 7.54 -18.86 -5.63
C MET A 281 9.05 -19.13 -5.48
N THR A 282 9.87 -18.09 -5.58
CA THR A 282 11.32 -18.18 -5.36
C THR A 282 11.67 -18.10 -3.87
N LEU A 283 12.74 -18.76 -3.45
CA LEU A 283 13.27 -18.68 -2.07
C LEU A 283 14.10 -17.42 -1.83
N ASN A 284 14.68 -16.86 -2.87
CA ASN A 284 15.64 -15.78 -2.77
C ASN A 284 15.26 -14.58 -3.63
N THR A 285 15.45 -13.39 -3.05
CA THR A 285 15.16 -12.07 -3.63
C THR A 285 16.21 -11.58 -4.65
N PHE A 286 17.09 -12.46 -5.15
CA PHE A 286 18.19 -12.07 -6.03
C PHE A 286 17.78 -11.42 -7.35
N HIS A 287 16.51 -11.52 -7.75
CA HIS A 287 16.03 -10.97 -9.01
C HIS A 287 15.62 -9.48 -8.97
N TYR A 288 15.62 -8.87 -7.78
CA TYR A 288 15.27 -7.45 -7.64
C TYR A 288 16.49 -6.49 -7.72
N ALA A 289 17.69 -7.06 -7.88
CA ALA A 289 18.92 -6.29 -7.99
C ALA A 289 18.91 -5.43 -9.25
N GLY A 290 18.63 -4.14 -9.12
CA GLY A 290 18.74 -3.14 -10.19
C GLY A 290 17.50 -2.26 -10.41
N VAL A 291 16.34 -2.58 -9.85
CA VAL A 291 15.10 -1.81 -10.05
C VAL A 291 14.70 -0.99 -8.82
N SER A 292 15.07 -1.42 -7.62
CA SER A 292 14.79 -0.72 -6.37
C SER A 292 16.06 -0.57 -5.54
N SER A 293 16.26 0.62 -4.98
CA SER A 293 17.34 0.90 -4.03
C SER A 293 17.12 0.25 -2.66
N LYS A 294 15.97 -0.37 -2.45
CA LYS A 294 15.52 -0.98 -1.20
C LYS A 294 15.53 -2.50 -1.30
N ASN A 295 16.03 -3.15 -0.25
CA ASN A 295 15.90 -4.59 -0.10
C ASN A 295 14.48 -4.94 0.33
N VAL A 296 13.83 -5.85 -0.38
CA VAL A 296 12.48 -6.34 -0.05
C VAL A 296 12.53 -7.86 0.04
N THR A 297 12.05 -8.40 1.15
CA THR A 297 11.85 -9.84 1.29
C THR A 297 10.56 -10.23 0.56
N LEU A 298 10.66 -11.17 -0.37
CA LEU A 298 9.55 -11.64 -1.21
C LEU A 298 9.49 -13.18 -1.16
N GLY A 299 8.46 -13.74 -1.80
CA GLY A 299 8.31 -15.18 -1.93
C GLY A 299 7.99 -15.91 -0.61
N VAL A 300 8.44 -17.15 -0.50
CA VAL A 300 8.13 -18.04 0.63
C VAL A 300 8.55 -17.47 1.99
N PRO A 301 9.74 -16.88 2.16
CA PRO A 301 10.15 -16.30 3.44
C PRO A 301 9.18 -15.20 3.93
N ARG A 302 8.72 -14.34 3.03
CA ARG A 302 7.77 -13.28 3.38
C ARG A 302 6.39 -13.83 3.71
N LEU A 303 5.91 -14.80 2.96
CA LEU A 303 4.65 -15.48 3.25
C LEU A 303 4.67 -16.12 4.64
N LYS A 304 5.81 -16.74 5.01
CA LYS A 304 6.02 -17.32 6.35
C LYS A 304 6.00 -16.27 7.47
N GLU A 305 6.60 -15.09 7.26
CA GLU A 305 6.53 -13.97 8.20
C GLU A 305 5.09 -13.50 8.42
N ILE A 306 4.31 -13.36 7.36
CA ILE A 306 2.92 -12.91 7.40
C ILE A 306 2.04 -13.93 8.14
N ILE A 307 2.10 -15.21 7.78
CA ILE A 307 1.29 -16.27 8.40
C ILE A 307 1.62 -16.45 9.88
N ASN A 308 2.88 -16.26 10.27
CA ASN A 308 3.32 -16.32 11.66
C ASN A 308 3.06 -15.04 12.45
N CYS A 309 2.54 -13.99 11.84
CA CYS A 309 2.40 -12.66 12.47
C CYS A 309 3.71 -12.21 13.15
N ALA A 310 4.86 -12.36 12.45
CA ALA A 310 6.16 -12.08 13.01
C ALA A 310 6.28 -10.60 13.43
N GLU A 311 6.72 -10.33 14.67
CA GLU A 311 6.99 -8.98 15.14
C GLU A 311 8.24 -8.40 14.47
N ASN A 312 9.31 -9.21 14.41
CA ASN A 312 10.56 -8.84 13.78
C ASN A 312 10.62 -9.40 12.37
N ILE A 313 10.37 -8.56 11.39
CA ILE A 313 10.45 -8.88 9.97
C ILE A 313 11.84 -8.53 9.42
N LYS A 314 12.31 -9.25 8.38
CA LYS A 314 13.65 -9.07 7.81
C LYS A 314 13.86 -7.72 7.14
N THR A 315 12.84 -7.21 6.46
CA THR A 315 12.87 -5.94 5.73
C THR A 315 11.69 -5.06 6.11
N PRO A 316 11.72 -4.49 7.34
CA PRO A 316 10.67 -3.60 7.78
C PRO A 316 10.66 -2.31 6.96
N SER A 317 9.48 -1.81 6.59
CA SER A 317 9.37 -0.57 5.84
C SER A 317 8.02 0.12 6.02
N VAL A 318 8.05 1.45 5.94
CA VAL A 318 6.87 2.28 5.89
C VAL A 318 6.81 2.98 4.54
N THR A 319 5.66 2.94 3.89
CA THR A 319 5.38 3.76 2.71
C THR A 319 4.68 5.03 3.18
N VAL A 320 5.38 6.14 3.11
CA VAL A 320 4.93 7.44 3.63
C VAL A 320 4.42 8.28 2.48
N TYR A 321 3.14 8.61 2.52
CA TYR A 321 2.53 9.57 1.62
C TYR A 321 2.62 10.97 2.20
N LEU A 322 2.80 11.95 1.33
CA LEU A 322 2.99 13.35 1.71
C LEU A 322 1.73 14.16 1.40
N HIS A 323 1.52 15.22 2.18
CA HIS A 323 0.50 16.21 1.83
C HIS A 323 0.78 16.84 0.45
N PRO A 324 -0.25 17.28 -0.30
CA PRO A 324 -0.09 17.82 -1.66
C PRO A 324 0.96 18.93 -1.77
N LYS A 325 1.17 19.71 -0.70
CA LYS A 325 2.18 20.76 -0.64
C LYS A 325 3.61 20.23 -0.77
N TYR A 326 3.88 19.04 -0.22
CA TYR A 326 5.22 18.42 -0.19
C TYR A 326 5.40 17.32 -1.24
N SER A 327 4.31 16.77 -1.76
CA SER A 327 4.35 15.68 -2.76
C SER A 327 4.65 16.15 -4.18
N ALA A 328 4.54 17.45 -4.47
CA ALA A 328 4.63 18.00 -5.82
C ALA A 328 6.08 18.05 -6.37
N SER A 329 7.08 18.28 -5.52
CA SER A 329 8.48 18.36 -5.94
C SER A 329 9.41 17.48 -5.11
N SER A 330 10.53 17.07 -5.73
CA SER A 330 11.56 16.27 -5.05
C SER A 330 12.26 17.06 -3.94
N GLU A 331 12.39 18.38 -4.09
CA GLU A 331 13.04 19.25 -3.11
C GLU A 331 12.21 19.38 -1.83
N SER A 332 10.89 19.58 -1.98
CA SER A 332 9.99 19.62 -0.84
C SER A 332 9.87 18.25 -0.15
N ALA A 333 9.89 17.16 -0.90
CA ALA A 333 9.93 15.81 -0.33
C ALA A 333 11.23 15.54 0.45
N LYS A 334 12.37 16.14 0.03
CA LYS A 334 13.64 16.02 0.75
C LYS A 334 13.60 16.61 2.16
N ILE A 335 12.81 17.65 2.39
CA ILE A 335 12.62 18.25 3.73
C ILE A 335 12.05 17.20 4.70
N ILE A 336 11.02 16.49 4.25
CA ILE A 336 10.40 15.44 5.07
C ILE A 336 11.31 14.21 5.17
N GLN A 337 12.04 13.87 4.09
CA GLN A 337 13.03 12.81 4.12
C GLN A 337 14.07 13.03 5.22
N THR A 338 14.60 14.24 5.32
CA THR A 338 15.59 14.59 6.36
C THR A 338 15.00 14.62 7.77
N ALA A 339 13.70 14.94 7.89
CA ALA A 339 12.99 14.88 9.16
C ALA A 339 12.69 13.45 9.63
N LEU A 340 12.59 12.47 8.71
CA LEU A 340 12.33 11.08 9.02
C LEU A 340 13.59 10.24 9.23
N ALA A 341 14.68 10.50 8.47
CA ALA A 341 15.89 9.71 8.51
C ALA A 341 16.61 9.86 9.86
N TYR A 342 16.71 8.78 10.63
CA TYR A 342 17.39 8.78 11.91
C TYR A 342 18.87 9.06 11.75
N THR A 343 19.34 10.12 12.36
CA THR A 343 20.73 10.57 12.27
C THR A 343 21.30 10.70 13.68
N THR A 344 22.28 9.89 14.00
CA THR A 344 23.04 9.97 15.25
C THR A 344 24.27 10.84 15.07
N LEU A 345 24.85 11.29 16.17
CA LEU A 345 26.09 12.04 16.14
C LEU A 345 27.21 11.24 15.46
N GLN A 346 27.23 9.92 15.63
CA GLN A 346 28.18 9.02 14.98
C GLN A 346 28.13 9.07 13.45
N THR A 347 26.96 9.21 12.85
CA THR A 347 26.81 9.24 11.38
C THR A 347 27.38 10.49 10.74
N VAL A 348 27.50 11.57 11.51
CA VAL A 348 27.95 12.88 11.04
C VAL A 348 29.41 13.15 11.43
N THR A 349 29.97 12.38 12.38
CA THR A 349 31.31 12.55 12.87
C THR A 349 32.32 11.80 12.00
N SER A 350 33.34 12.50 11.49
CA SER A 350 34.42 11.91 10.70
C SER A 350 35.60 11.45 11.56
N ALA A 351 35.95 12.22 12.62
CA ALA A 351 37.03 11.89 13.54
C ALA A 351 36.66 12.26 14.97
N VAL A 352 37.17 11.48 15.91
CA VAL A 352 37.05 11.68 17.37
C VAL A 352 38.42 11.71 17.95
N GLU A 353 38.78 12.82 18.55
CA GLU A 353 40.13 13.09 19.09
C GLU A 353 40.05 13.54 20.52
N VAL A 354 40.95 13.12 21.35
CA VAL A 354 41.08 13.54 22.75
C VAL A 354 42.40 14.23 22.93
N PHE A 355 42.38 15.48 23.36
CA PHE A 355 43.57 16.30 23.62
C PHE A 355 43.65 16.69 25.10
N TYR A 356 44.89 16.89 25.57
CA TYR A 356 45.15 17.54 26.84
C TYR A 356 45.45 19.02 26.59
N ASP A 357 44.50 19.89 26.95
CA ASP A 357 44.52 21.33 26.71
C ASP A 357 44.21 22.06 28.04
N PRO A 358 45.26 22.42 28.81
CA PRO A 358 45.08 22.89 30.18
C PRO A 358 44.42 24.27 30.28
N ASP A 359 44.57 25.11 29.25
CA ASP A 359 44.03 26.46 29.26
C ASP A 359 42.73 26.53 28.43
N PRO A 360 41.57 26.72 29.07
CA PRO A 360 40.30 26.80 28.33
C PRO A 360 40.19 27.99 27.36
N SER A 361 40.82 29.11 27.68
CA SER A 361 40.79 30.36 26.90
C SER A 361 41.80 30.39 25.75
N SER A 362 42.86 29.57 25.79
CA SER A 362 43.82 29.43 24.70
C SER A 362 43.99 27.97 24.35
N THR A 363 44.24 27.63 23.10
CA THR A 363 44.35 26.23 22.68
C THR A 363 45.74 25.88 22.21
N VAL A 364 46.15 24.63 22.49
CA VAL A 364 47.39 24.04 22.00
C VAL A 364 47.27 23.67 20.52
N ILE A 365 46.03 23.46 20.01
CA ILE A 365 45.74 23.05 18.65
C ILE A 365 45.81 24.26 17.70
N PRO A 366 46.77 24.32 16.76
CA PRO A 366 46.95 25.49 15.88
C PRO A 366 45.73 25.79 14.98
N GLU A 367 45.02 24.72 14.56
CA GLU A 367 43.88 24.80 13.62
C GLU A 367 42.63 25.44 14.26
N ASP A 368 42.51 25.30 15.58
CA ASP A 368 41.33 25.76 16.33
C ASP A 368 41.51 27.17 16.95
N ARG A 369 42.70 27.78 16.87
CA ARG A 369 43.00 29.05 17.54
C ARG A 369 42.07 30.17 17.14
N ASP A 370 41.86 30.36 15.83
CA ASP A 370 41.12 31.51 15.30
C ASP A 370 39.70 31.55 15.84
N PHE A 371 39.02 30.39 15.90
CA PHE A 371 37.64 30.39 16.37
C PHE A 371 37.51 30.38 17.89
N VAL A 372 38.50 29.82 18.63
CA VAL A 372 38.54 29.86 20.09
C VAL A 372 38.78 31.30 20.57
N ASP A 373 39.74 32.00 19.98
CA ASP A 373 39.99 33.40 20.27
C ASP A 373 38.77 34.29 19.95
N ALA A 374 38.06 34.01 18.84
CA ALA A 374 36.83 34.70 18.49
C ALA A 374 35.69 34.43 19.47
N PHE A 375 35.56 33.20 19.96
CA PHE A 375 34.52 32.82 20.92
C PHE A 375 34.70 33.52 22.28
N PHE A 376 35.92 33.54 22.77
CA PHE A 376 36.24 34.19 24.06
C PHE A 376 36.45 35.71 23.95
N ALA A 377 36.44 36.30 22.78
CA ALA A 377 36.51 37.76 22.60
C ALA A 377 35.26 38.49 23.13
N ILE A 378 34.13 37.79 23.24
CA ILE A 378 32.87 38.32 23.79
C ILE A 378 32.74 37.82 25.23
N PRO A 379 32.84 38.66 26.25
CA PRO A 379 32.72 38.24 27.66
C PRO A 379 31.27 37.83 27.96
N ASP A 380 31.12 36.63 28.50
CA ASP A 380 29.86 36.09 29.01
C ASP A 380 30.07 35.66 30.47
N GLU A 381 29.31 36.27 31.39
CA GLU A 381 29.46 36.02 32.83
C GLU A 381 29.25 34.55 33.23
N GLU A 382 28.34 33.83 32.49
CA GLU A 382 28.12 32.40 32.75
C GLU A 382 29.30 31.54 32.26
N VAL A 383 29.92 31.91 31.16
CA VAL A 383 31.08 31.24 30.59
C VAL A 383 32.31 31.45 31.49
N GLU A 384 32.55 32.69 31.95
CA GLU A 384 33.67 33.01 32.84
C GLU A 384 33.59 32.27 34.18
N ALA A 385 32.41 32.12 34.76
CA ALA A 385 32.17 31.35 35.98
C ALA A 385 32.40 29.83 35.81
N SER A 386 32.33 29.32 34.61
CA SER A 386 32.56 27.90 34.29
C SER A 386 34.02 27.56 33.97
N LEU A 387 34.83 28.57 33.56
CA LEU A 387 36.22 28.35 33.12
C LEU A 387 37.12 27.68 34.17
N GLU A 388 36.98 28.07 35.43
CA GLU A 388 37.79 27.52 36.54
C GLU A 388 37.42 26.05 36.89
N ARG A 389 36.23 25.59 36.42
CA ARG A 389 35.69 24.25 36.72
C ARG A 389 35.80 23.29 35.57
N GLN A 390 36.34 23.72 34.42
CA GLN A 390 36.46 22.87 33.24
C GLN A 390 37.67 21.93 33.35
N SER A 391 37.44 20.66 32.97
CA SER A 391 38.53 19.67 32.89
C SER A 391 39.57 20.06 31.83
N PRO A 392 40.87 19.82 32.09
CA PRO A 392 41.94 20.05 31.11
C PRO A 392 41.87 19.11 29.90
N TRP A 393 41.07 18.07 29.98
CA TRP A 393 40.85 17.16 28.85
C TRP A 393 39.79 17.67 27.92
N LEU A 394 40.11 17.69 26.61
CA LEU A 394 39.25 18.15 25.53
C LEU A 394 38.86 17.00 24.62
N LEU A 395 37.56 16.81 24.38
CA LEU A 395 37.04 15.97 23.32
C LEU A 395 36.79 16.84 22.08
N ARG A 396 37.54 16.57 21.01
CA ARG A 396 37.39 17.23 19.71
C ARG A 396 36.67 16.30 18.75
N LEU A 397 35.54 16.71 18.25
CA LEU A 397 34.75 16.00 17.21
C LEU A 397 34.86 16.77 15.90
N VAL A 398 35.34 16.11 14.86
CA VAL A 398 35.36 16.68 13.50
C VAL A 398 34.16 16.13 12.76
N LEU A 399 33.31 17.02 12.29
CA LEU A 399 32.08 16.65 11.58
C LEU A 399 32.29 16.64 10.07
N ASP A 400 31.61 15.72 9.38
CA ASP A 400 31.62 15.63 7.91
C ASP A 400 30.66 16.65 7.32
N ARG A 401 31.20 17.64 6.60
CA ARG A 401 30.43 18.69 5.92
C ARG A 401 29.40 18.13 4.92
N ALA A 402 29.76 17.08 4.18
CA ALA A 402 28.87 16.50 3.19
C ALA A 402 27.64 15.88 3.85
N GLN A 403 27.83 15.19 4.99
CA GLN A 403 26.72 14.62 5.76
C GLN A 403 25.87 15.71 6.44
N MET A 404 26.51 16.75 6.98
CA MET A 404 25.79 17.89 7.59
C MET A 404 24.88 18.58 6.60
N LEU A 405 25.36 18.85 5.38
CA LEU A 405 24.57 19.45 4.31
C LEU A 405 23.45 18.51 3.81
N ASP A 406 23.75 17.22 3.64
CA ASP A 406 22.73 16.26 3.19
C ASP A 406 21.58 16.12 4.19
N LYS A 407 21.87 16.17 5.49
CA LYS A 407 20.90 16.10 6.58
C LYS A 407 20.31 17.46 6.97
N ASN A 408 20.76 18.54 6.34
CA ASN A 408 20.36 19.91 6.66
C ASN A 408 20.47 20.20 8.16
N LEU A 409 21.67 20.00 8.70
CA LEU A 409 22.02 20.27 10.10
C LEU A 409 22.97 21.46 10.20
N THR A 410 22.80 22.31 11.22
CA THR A 410 23.69 23.41 11.55
C THR A 410 24.53 23.09 12.77
N MET A 411 25.72 23.69 12.90
CA MET A 411 26.60 23.48 14.05
C MET A 411 25.92 23.90 15.36
N ALA A 412 25.16 24.96 15.32
CA ALA A 412 24.40 25.47 16.47
C ALA A 412 23.33 24.46 16.95
N GLU A 413 22.60 23.81 16.00
CA GLU A 413 21.61 22.79 16.34
C GLU A 413 22.25 21.57 16.99
N VAL A 414 23.39 21.12 16.48
CA VAL A 414 24.12 19.99 17.05
C VAL A 414 24.61 20.31 18.45
N ALA A 415 25.25 21.48 18.65
CA ALA A 415 25.71 21.95 19.96
C ALA A 415 24.55 22.09 20.97
N SER A 416 23.42 22.67 20.54
CA SER A 416 22.23 22.81 21.38
C SER A 416 21.67 21.47 21.83
N LYS A 417 21.64 20.46 20.96
CA LYS A 417 21.13 19.11 21.31
C LYS A 417 22.05 18.38 22.26
N ILE A 418 23.37 18.52 22.09
CA ILE A 418 24.35 17.98 23.04
C ILE A 418 24.17 18.66 24.40
N GLY A 419 24.09 19.99 24.44
CA GLY A 419 23.86 20.76 25.65
C GLY A 419 22.52 20.44 26.34
N ALA A 420 21.46 20.20 25.58
CA ALA A 420 20.14 19.83 26.13
C ALA A 420 20.16 18.46 26.84
N MET A 421 20.96 17.52 26.36
CA MET A 421 21.05 16.17 26.94
C MET A 421 21.87 16.11 28.25
N PHE A 422 22.95 16.84 28.28
CA PHE A 422 23.88 16.82 29.42
C PHE A 422 23.78 18.05 30.36
N GLY A 423 23.03 19.06 29.96
CA GLY A 423 22.77 20.25 30.76
C GLY A 423 24.04 21.04 31.07
N LYS A 424 24.29 21.28 32.37
CA LYS A 424 25.42 22.07 32.84
C LYS A 424 26.71 21.28 33.08
N ASP A 425 26.68 19.97 32.86
CA ASP A 425 27.84 19.10 33.13
C ASP A 425 28.86 19.11 31.97
N ILE A 426 28.48 19.68 30.84
CA ILE A 426 29.31 19.76 29.65
C ILE A 426 29.31 21.19 29.08
N PHE A 427 30.50 21.64 28.71
CA PHE A 427 30.68 22.89 27.97
C PHE A 427 31.02 22.57 26.51
N VAL A 428 30.23 23.11 25.58
CA VAL A 428 30.37 22.84 24.17
C VAL A 428 30.67 24.15 23.42
N THR A 429 31.77 24.17 22.69
CA THR A 429 32.10 25.23 21.73
C THR A 429 32.15 24.64 20.32
N HIS A 430 31.78 25.41 19.35
CA HIS A 430 31.70 24.95 17.95
C HIS A 430 32.24 26.00 16.97
N SER A 431 32.79 25.55 15.85
CA SER A 431 33.20 26.40 14.75
C SER A 431 31.95 26.93 13.99
N GLU A 432 32.16 27.94 13.17
CA GLU A 432 31.11 28.44 12.26
C GLU A 432 30.79 27.39 11.18
N ASP A 433 29.56 27.44 10.65
CA ASP A 433 29.10 26.53 9.57
C ASP A 433 29.92 26.67 8.27
N ASN A 434 30.60 27.80 8.07
CA ASN A 434 31.43 28.08 6.89
C ASN A 434 32.92 27.82 7.10
N ALA A 435 33.37 27.38 8.29
CA ALA A 435 34.77 27.08 8.59
C ALA A 435 35.30 25.95 7.66
N GLU A 436 36.59 25.90 7.39
CA GLU A 436 37.19 24.83 6.57
C GLU A 436 36.93 23.45 7.17
N GLU A 437 37.11 23.31 8.47
CA GLU A 437 36.74 22.13 9.25
C GLU A 437 35.60 22.46 10.21
N LEU A 438 34.61 21.55 10.29
CA LEU A 438 33.53 21.65 11.23
C LEU A 438 33.92 20.95 12.53
N VAL A 439 34.27 21.72 13.54
CA VAL A 439 34.82 21.21 14.80
C VAL A 439 33.88 21.52 15.96
N LEU A 440 33.61 20.50 16.76
CA LEU A 440 32.96 20.60 18.07
C LEU A 440 33.97 20.29 19.15
N ARG A 441 34.10 21.19 20.12
CA ARG A 441 34.97 21.02 21.29
C ARG A 441 34.10 20.84 22.52
N ILE A 442 34.31 19.79 23.24
CA ILE A 442 33.51 19.40 24.39
C ILE A 442 34.43 19.22 25.58
N ARG A 443 34.12 19.93 26.65
CA ARG A 443 34.80 19.81 27.95
C ARG A 443 33.81 19.41 29.03
N ILE A 444 34.24 18.65 30.00
CA ILE A 444 33.46 18.32 31.19
C ILE A 444 33.60 19.47 32.19
N VAL A 445 32.47 19.85 32.79
CA VAL A 445 32.44 20.86 33.87
C VAL A 445 32.24 20.12 35.20
N ASP A 446 33.18 20.26 36.11
CA ASP A 446 33.09 19.61 37.41
C ASP A 446 32.20 20.46 38.34
N ASN A 447 31.02 19.95 38.64
CA ASN A 447 30.05 20.62 39.52
C ASN A 447 30.17 20.16 41.00
N ASP A 448 30.91 19.09 41.32
CA ASP A 448 31.10 18.54 42.67
C ASP A 448 32.57 18.67 43.11
N PRO A 449 32.95 19.72 43.87
CA PRO A 449 34.34 19.93 44.30
C PRO A 449 34.85 18.88 45.28
N ASP A 450 34.00 18.02 45.84
CA ASP A 450 34.37 16.97 46.80
C ASP A 450 34.69 15.60 46.18
N LYS A 451 34.51 15.44 44.89
CA LYS A 451 34.88 14.23 44.15
C LYS A 451 36.22 14.45 43.43
N GLU A 452 37.35 14.23 44.14
CA GLU A 452 38.62 14.00 43.46
C GLU A 452 38.49 12.75 42.59
N VAL A 453 38.15 12.91 41.30
CA VAL A 453 38.27 11.85 40.30
C VAL A 453 39.75 11.66 40.02
N GLN A 454 40.46 10.96 40.95
CA GLN A 454 41.84 10.61 40.77
C GLN A 454 41.96 9.52 39.70
N GLY A 455 42.50 9.86 38.56
CA GLY A 455 43.38 8.96 37.83
C GLY A 455 42.90 8.31 36.54
N GLU A 456 41.64 8.50 36.04
CA GLU A 456 41.20 7.91 34.75
C GLU A 456 40.23 8.81 33.98
N GLU A 457 40.46 10.12 34.00
CA GLU A 457 39.59 11.09 33.28
C GLU A 457 39.57 10.85 31.76
N ASP A 458 40.66 10.40 31.16
CA ASP A 458 40.77 10.09 29.74
C ASP A 458 39.95 8.85 29.35
N VAL A 459 39.86 7.85 30.22
CA VAL A 459 39.05 6.64 30.01
C VAL A 459 37.57 7.00 30.16
N PHE A 460 37.22 7.84 31.12
CA PHE A 460 35.87 8.34 31.31
C PHE A 460 35.40 9.15 30.08
N LEU A 461 36.24 10.07 29.58
CA LEU A 461 35.98 10.82 28.36
C LEU A 461 35.77 9.95 27.14
N LYS A 462 36.54 8.87 26.98
CA LYS A 462 36.37 7.92 25.87
C LYS A 462 35.05 7.17 25.96
N SER A 463 34.66 6.74 27.17
CA SER A 463 33.36 6.08 27.38
C SER A 463 32.21 7.04 27.16
N LEU A 464 32.30 8.28 27.63
CA LEU A 464 31.36 9.34 27.41
C LEU A 464 31.25 9.68 25.92
N ALA A 465 32.38 9.80 25.20
CA ALA A 465 32.37 10.03 23.76
C ALA A 465 31.65 8.93 22.99
N GLN A 466 31.87 7.66 23.36
CA GLN A 466 31.17 6.54 22.73
C GLN A 466 29.66 6.57 23.01
N GLN A 467 29.28 6.88 24.24
CA GLN A 467 27.87 7.04 24.60
C GLN A 467 27.22 8.23 23.86
N MET A 468 27.90 9.37 23.79
CA MET A 468 27.44 10.54 23.04
C MET A 468 27.22 10.21 21.56
N LEU A 469 28.13 9.50 20.94
CA LEU A 469 28.06 9.12 19.53
C LEU A 469 26.87 8.19 19.24
N THR A 470 26.54 7.27 20.14
CA THR A 470 25.48 6.28 19.93
C THR A 470 24.10 6.78 20.34
N ASP A 471 24.00 7.50 21.45
CA ASP A 471 22.72 7.81 22.10
C ASP A 471 22.15 9.18 21.66
N ILE A 472 23.00 10.11 21.18
CA ILE A 472 22.50 11.41 20.72
C ILE A 472 21.90 11.29 19.33
N ALA A 473 20.57 11.39 19.28
CA ALA A 473 19.83 11.56 18.04
C ALA A 473 19.78 13.04 17.66
N LEU A 474 20.43 13.38 16.55
CA LEU A 474 20.43 14.75 16.03
C LEU A 474 19.11 15.05 15.30
N LYS A 475 18.61 14.12 14.52
CA LYS A 475 17.38 14.29 13.72
C LYS A 475 16.78 12.93 13.41
N GLY A 476 15.47 12.91 13.07
CA GLY A 476 14.82 11.72 12.58
C GLY A 476 14.06 10.92 13.61
N VAL A 477 13.43 9.86 13.13
CA VAL A 477 12.57 8.96 13.89
C VAL A 477 13.37 7.70 14.25
N PRO A 478 13.41 7.30 15.53
CA PRO A 478 14.13 6.09 15.93
C PRO A 478 13.56 4.85 15.20
N GLY A 479 14.46 3.98 14.73
CA GLY A 479 14.09 2.77 13.99
C GLY A 479 14.07 2.93 12.46
N ILE A 480 14.26 4.15 11.92
CA ILE A 480 14.32 4.40 10.47
C ILE A 480 15.77 4.71 10.08
N SER A 481 16.43 3.76 9.41
CA SER A 481 17.85 3.91 9.02
C SER A 481 18.00 4.76 7.76
N LYS A 482 17.18 4.52 6.73
CA LYS A 482 17.25 5.19 5.44
C LYS A 482 15.85 5.53 4.93
N VAL A 483 15.77 6.60 4.15
CA VAL A 483 14.52 7.02 3.49
C VAL A 483 14.81 7.29 2.02
N PHE A 484 14.05 6.66 1.14
CA PHE A 484 14.18 6.77 -0.33
C PHE A 484 13.01 7.56 -0.89
N ILE A 485 13.30 8.48 -1.79
CA ILE A 485 12.28 9.23 -2.54
C ILE A 485 11.95 8.43 -3.79
N VAL A 486 10.71 7.98 -3.91
CA VAL A 486 10.21 7.23 -5.06
C VAL A 486 9.17 8.07 -5.77
N LYS A 487 9.35 8.21 -7.07
CA LYS A 487 8.33 8.86 -7.91
C LYS A 487 7.25 7.83 -8.25
N GLN A 488 6.01 8.13 -7.89
CA GLN A 488 4.90 7.25 -8.19
C GLN A 488 4.71 7.10 -9.70
N ASP A 489 4.37 5.87 -10.14
CA ASP A 489 4.22 5.56 -11.56
C ASP A 489 3.17 6.46 -12.22
N LYS A 490 3.56 7.10 -13.32
CA LYS A 490 2.74 8.03 -14.11
C LYS A 490 1.50 7.38 -14.74
N SER A 491 1.38 6.07 -14.66
CA SER A 491 0.32 5.31 -15.32
C SER A 491 -1.00 5.28 -14.52
N THR A 492 -0.99 5.60 -13.23
CA THR A 492 -2.20 5.59 -12.40
C THR A 492 -2.82 6.98 -12.36
N ARG A 493 -4.10 7.07 -12.72
CA ARG A 493 -4.90 8.28 -12.62
C ARG A 493 -5.82 8.17 -11.42
N ARG A 494 -6.01 9.25 -10.72
CA ARG A 494 -6.99 9.36 -9.62
C ARG A 494 -8.15 10.24 -10.06
N PHE A 495 -9.34 9.90 -9.63
CA PHE A 495 -10.52 10.73 -9.86
C PHE A 495 -10.49 11.94 -8.90
N ASP A 496 -10.61 13.12 -9.47
CA ASP A 496 -10.79 14.35 -8.70
C ASP A 496 -12.30 14.66 -8.61
N PRO A 497 -12.88 14.65 -7.40
CA PRO A 497 -14.30 14.92 -7.22
C PRO A 497 -14.70 16.36 -7.56
N GLU A 498 -13.76 17.33 -7.47
CA GLU A 498 -14.04 18.74 -7.71
C GLU A 498 -14.10 19.08 -9.21
N THR A 499 -13.14 18.56 -9.98
CA THR A 499 -13.08 18.80 -11.43
C THR A 499 -13.89 17.80 -12.24
N GLY A 500 -14.19 16.62 -11.67
CA GLY A 500 -14.89 15.53 -12.36
C GLY A 500 -14.05 14.81 -13.41
N GLU A 501 -12.75 15.06 -13.47
CA GLU A 501 -11.81 14.48 -14.43
C GLU A 501 -10.81 13.52 -13.78
N TRP A 502 -10.10 12.75 -14.62
CA TRP A 502 -9.06 11.83 -14.20
C TRP A 502 -7.70 12.51 -14.30
N ASP A 503 -7.11 12.87 -13.16
CA ASP A 503 -5.80 13.48 -13.11
C ASP A 503 -4.70 12.45 -12.91
N THR A 504 -3.58 12.64 -13.63
CA THR A 504 -2.39 11.83 -13.45
C THR A 504 -1.65 12.29 -12.19
N LEU A 505 -1.62 11.45 -11.19
CA LEU A 505 -0.88 11.70 -9.96
C LEU A 505 0.63 11.73 -10.24
N LYS A 506 1.22 12.90 -10.11
CA LYS A 506 2.67 13.11 -10.07
C LYS A 506 3.07 13.35 -8.62
N GLU A 507 3.02 12.33 -7.82
CA GLU A 507 3.37 12.42 -6.42
C GLU A 507 4.73 11.78 -6.15
N TYR A 508 5.50 12.40 -5.25
CA TYR A 508 6.65 11.78 -4.64
C TYR A 508 6.22 11.11 -3.34
N VAL A 509 6.60 9.86 -3.19
CA VAL A 509 6.32 9.03 -2.01
C VAL A 509 7.64 8.66 -1.37
N LEU A 510 7.68 8.60 -0.04
CA LEU A 510 8.87 8.17 0.67
C LEU A 510 8.72 6.71 1.10
N GLU A 511 9.77 5.93 0.85
CA GLU A 511 9.89 4.56 1.35
C GLU A 511 11.02 4.50 2.37
N THR A 512 10.72 3.93 3.53
CA THR A 512 11.70 3.84 4.62
C THR A 512 12.33 2.44 4.69
N ASP A 513 13.54 2.39 5.18
CA ASP A 513 14.20 1.18 5.65
C ASP A 513 14.15 1.20 7.19
N GLY A 514 13.34 0.34 7.74
CA GLY A 514 12.94 0.36 9.13
C GLY A 514 11.48 0.80 9.35
N THR A 515 10.91 0.50 10.51
CA THR A 515 9.53 0.82 10.88
C THR A 515 9.47 1.51 12.23
N ASN A 516 8.66 2.54 12.30
CA ASN A 516 8.13 3.17 13.50
C ASN A 516 6.92 4.00 13.08
N LEU A 517 5.81 3.33 12.83
CA LEU A 517 4.62 3.95 12.24
C LEU A 517 4.08 5.08 13.13
N LYS A 518 4.06 4.88 14.45
CA LYS A 518 3.52 5.84 15.40
C LYS A 518 4.20 7.21 15.32
N ASP A 519 5.53 7.21 15.35
CA ASP A 519 6.30 8.46 15.35
C ASP A 519 6.37 9.09 13.95
N VAL A 520 6.36 8.26 12.89
CA VAL A 520 6.26 8.74 11.50
C VAL A 520 4.99 9.52 11.26
N LEU A 521 3.85 9.06 11.79
CA LEU A 521 2.57 9.74 11.64
C LEU A 521 2.50 11.08 12.40
N ALA A 522 3.37 11.29 13.38
CA ALA A 522 3.49 12.54 14.13
C ALA A 522 4.31 13.62 13.40
N VAL A 523 5.01 13.26 12.31
CA VAL A 523 5.84 14.22 11.55
C VAL A 523 4.96 15.11 10.69
N ASP A 524 5.19 16.41 10.78
CA ASP A 524 4.47 17.41 9.98
C ASP A 524 4.71 17.19 8.47
N GLY A 525 3.63 17.21 7.71
CA GLY A 525 3.66 17.03 6.25
C GLY A 525 3.41 15.59 5.77
N VAL A 526 3.26 14.63 6.68
CA VAL A 526 2.87 13.25 6.37
C VAL A 526 1.35 13.14 6.27
N ASP A 527 0.86 12.48 5.23
CA ASP A 527 -0.55 12.13 5.07
C ASP A 527 -0.86 10.85 5.86
N VAL A 528 -1.45 11.04 7.03
CA VAL A 528 -1.79 9.96 7.96
C VAL A 528 -2.81 8.97 7.36
N SER A 529 -3.71 9.46 6.50
CA SER A 529 -4.80 8.65 5.94
C SER A 529 -4.32 7.57 4.95
N ARG A 530 -3.18 7.79 4.30
CA ARG A 530 -2.64 6.91 3.25
C ARG A 530 -1.38 6.16 3.65
N THR A 531 -0.69 6.62 4.70
CA THR A 531 0.60 6.03 5.14
C THR A 531 0.40 4.65 5.75
N LEU A 532 1.18 3.68 5.28
CA LEU A 532 1.08 2.28 5.69
C LEU A 532 2.46 1.65 5.94
N SER A 533 2.52 0.79 6.96
CA SER A 533 3.65 -0.09 7.24
C SER A 533 3.43 -1.48 6.64
N ASN A 534 4.50 -2.15 6.24
CA ASN A 534 4.45 -3.57 5.85
C ASN A 534 4.46 -4.51 7.06
N ASN A 535 4.65 -3.98 8.29
CA ASN A 535 4.54 -4.74 9.52
C ASN A 535 3.09 -4.73 10.02
N CYS A 536 2.35 -5.82 9.78
CA CYS A 536 0.94 -5.94 10.15
C CYS A 536 0.71 -5.86 11.67
N VAL A 537 1.68 -6.28 12.49
CA VAL A 537 1.59 -6.21 13.97
C VAL A 537 1.64 -4.75 14.44
N GLU A 538 2.50 -3.95 13.84
CA GLU A 538 2.60 -2.52 14.11
C GLU A 538 1.32 -1.78 13.69
N VAL A 539 0.80 -2.09 12.49
CA VAL A 539 -0.50 -1.55 12.01
C VAL A 539 -1.63 -1.90 12.97
N PHE A 540 -1.65 -3.13 13.48
CA PHE A 540 -2.63 -3.54 14.49
C PHE A 540 -2.55 -2.71 15.77
N ARG A 541 -1.34 -2.47 16.28
CA ARG A 541 -1.12 -1.69 17.51
C ARG A 541 -1.54 -0.22 17.37
N VAL A 542 -1.34 0.37 16.18
CA VAL A 542 -1.62 1.80 15.93
C VAL A 542 -3.05 2.04 15.48
N PHE A 543 -3.55 1.27 14.53
CA PHE A 543 -4.85 1.52 13.87
C PHE A 543 -5.95 0.50 14.23
N GLY A 544 -5.59 -0.60 14.87
CA GLY A 544 -6.53 -1.66 15.24
C GLY A 544 -6.68 -2.76 14.21
N ILE A 545 -7.67 -3.68 14.48
CA ILE A 545 -7.77 -4.96 13.76
C ILE A 545 -8.24 -4.83 12.31
N GLU A 546 -9.14 -3.89 12.01
CA GLU A 546 -9.63 -3.68 10.64
C GLU A 546 -8.54 -3.16 9.70
N ALA A 547 -7.69 -2.24 10.18
CA ALA A 547 -6.54 -1.78 9.43
C ALA A 547 -5.51 -2.90 9.23
N ALA A 548 -5.31 -3.74 10.25
CA ALA A 548 -4.44 -4.91 10.15
C ALA A 548 -4.98 -5.94 9.14
N ARG A 549 -6.31 -6.16 9.10
CA ARG A 549 -6.97 -6.99 8.08
C ARG A 549 -6.63 -6.49 6.67
N GLY A 550 -6.84 -5.20 6.42
CA GLY A 550 -6.51 -4.60 5.12
C GLY A 550 -5.02 -4.69 4.76
N SER A 551 -4.13 -4.49 5.74
CA SER A 551 -2.68 -4.62 5.55
C SER A 551 -2.25 -6.05 5.24
N LEU A 552 -2.75 -7.05 5.99
CA LEU A 552 -2.49 -8.47 5.74
C LEU A 552 -2.93 -8.89 4.33
N LEU A 553 -4.14 -8.51 3.93
CA LEU A 553 -4.67 -8.82 2.61
C LEU A 553 -3.80 -8.23 1.49
N LYS A 554 -3.38 -6.97 1.65
CA LYS A 554 -2.50 -6.29 0.70
C LYS A 554 -1.13 -6.98 0.62
N GLU A 555 -0.54 -7.31 1.76
CA GLU A 555 0.79 -7.94 1.79
C GLU A 555 0.77 -9.37 1.21
N ILE A 556 -0.24 -10.19 1.54
CA ILE A 556 -0.38 -11.54 0.94
C ILE A 556 -0.56 -11.43 -0.58
N ARG A 557 -1.43 -10.51 -1.03
CA ARG A 557 -1.63 -10.26 -2.46
C ARG A 557 -0.34 -9.85 -3.16
N ASN A 558 0.42 -8.91 -2.58
CA ASN A 558 1.69 -8.45 -3.13
C ASN A 558 2.70 -9.61 -3.28
N VAL A 559 2.76 -10.51 -2.29
CA VAL A 559 3.67 -11.67 -2.34
C VAL A 559 3.28 -12.63 -3.45
N ILE A 560 1.98 -12.89 -3.66
CA ILE A 560 1.48 -13.84 -4.67
C ILE A 560 1.56 -13.23 -6.08
N GLU A 561 1.12 -11.99 -6.25
CA GLU A 561 1.09 -11.31 -7.56
C GLU A 561 2.49 -10.97 -8.08
N PHE A 562 3.49 -10.88 -7.20
CA PHE A 562 4.87 -10.61 -7.59
C PHE A 562 5.42 -11.62 -8.61
N ASP A 563 5.11 -12.89 -8.45
CA ASP A 563 5.51 -13.95 -9.38
C ASP A 563 4.57 -14.10 -10.60
N GLY A 564 3.60 -13.18 -10.75
CA GLY A 564 2.60 -13.21 -11.82
C GLY A 564 1.48 -14.23 -11.62
N SER A 565 1.41 -14.88 -10.46
CA SER A 565 0.33 -15.80 -10.11
C SER A 565 -0.92 -15.00 -9.70
N TYR A 566 -2.08 -15.53 -10.08
CA TYR A 566 -3.37 -14.97 -9.69
C TYR A 566 -4.08 -15.89 -8.70
N VAL A 567 -4.52 -15.34 -7.59
CA VAL A 567 -5.40 -16.01 -6.63
C VAL A 567 -6.63 -15.14 -6.41
N ASN A 568 -7.82 -15.74 -6.42
CA ASN A 568 -9.06 -15.01 -6.25
C ASN A 568 -9.13 -14.37 -4.86
N TYR A 569 -9.68 -13.14 -4.79
CA TYR A 569 -9.85 -12.34 -3.57
C TYR A 569 -10.46 -13.14 -2.41
N ARG A 570 -11.50 -13.94 -2.66
CA ARG A 570 -12.24 -14.66 -1.62
C ARG A 570 -11.40 -15.66 -0.84
N HIS A 571 -10.41 -16.29 -1.48
CA HIS A 571 -9.49 -17.20 -0.80
C HIS A 571 -8.52 -16.45 0.14
N LEU A 572 -8.05 -15.28 -0.31
CA LEU A 572 -7.18 -14.42 0.51
C LEU A 572 -7.95 -13.79 1.67
N ALA A 573 -9.16 -13.30 1.39
CA ALA A 573 -10.04 -12.70 2.39
C ALA A 573 -10.38 -13.70 3.49
N LEU A 574 -10.78 -14.91 3.14
CA LEU A 574 -11.11 -15.96 4.11
C LEU A 574 -9.96 -16.29 5.05
N LEU A 575 -8.72 -16.40 4.51
CA LEU A 575 -7.53 -16.63 5.32
C LEU A 575 -7.32 -15.48 6.32
N VAL A 576 -7.38 -14.24 5.84
CA VAL A 576 -7.16 -13.06 6.66
C VAL A 576 -8.28 -12.89 7.70
N ASP A 577 -9.53 -13.20 7.34
CA ASP A 577 -10.67 -13.11 8.24
C ASP A 577 -10.56 -14.12 9.40
N ILE A 578 -10.05 -15.31 9.16
CA ILE A 578 -9.76 -16.27 10.24
C ILE A 578 -8.64 -15.75 11.14
N MET A 579 -7.58 -15.16 10.57
CA MET A 579 -6.48 -14.58 11.36
C MET A 579 -6.91 -13.39 12.22
N THR A 580 -8.01 -12.72 11.89
CA THR A 580 -8.48 -11.48 12.55
C THR A 580 -9.84 -11.60 13.22
N SER A 581 -10.55 -12.71 13.09
CA SER A 581 -11.94 -12.89 13.53
C SER A 581 -12.17 -12.70 15.04
N GLN A 582 -11.14 -12.91 15.86
CA GLN A 582 -11.25 -12.78 17.32
C GLN A 582 -10.90 -11.38 17.85
N GLY A 583 -10.67 -10.40 16.97
CA GLY A 583 -10.27 -9.04 17.35
C GLY A 583 -8.79 -8.89 17.69
N THR A 584 -8.02 -9.97 17.60
CA THR A 584 -6.57 -10.02 17.77
C THR A 584 -5.94 -10.71 16.58
N LEU A 585 -4.66 -10.41 16.29
CA LEU A 585 -3.91 -11.11 15.25
C LEU A 585 -3.56 -12.52 15.73
N MET A 586 -4.01 -13.52 14.99
CA MET A 586 -3.77 -14.93 15.27
C MET A 586 -2.85 -15.50 14.19
N ALA A 587 -1.72 -16.07 14.62
CA ALA A 587 -0.83 -16.82 13.74
C ALA A 587 -1.41 -18.20 13.41
N ILE A 588 -1.14 -18.69 12.21
CA ILE A 588 -1.59 -20.01 11.74
C ILE A 588 -0.48 -21.03 11.92
#